data_92d119016655ea780865499949e6f820
#
_entry.id   92d119016655ea780865499949e6f820
#
_cell.length_a   1.000
_cell.length_b   1.000
_cell.length_c   1.000
_cell.angle_alpha   90.00
_cell.angle_beta   90.00
_cell.angle_gamma   90.00
#
_symmetry.space_group_name_H-M   'P 1'
#
loop_
_entity.id
_entity.type
_entity.pdbx_description
1 polymer ?
#
loop_
_entity_poly.entity_id
_entity_poly.type
_entity_poly.pdbx_seq_one_letter_code
_entity_poly.pdbx_strand_id
1 'polypeptide(L)'
;MTDGRDDLLQTDPFDCAPLRLTVDLAALADNWQDLARRSGRARTAAVVKADAYGLGIEDCGLTLYEAGARDFFVAAASEGETLRAYAPEARIFVLSGIWPGQEETFFENDLVPVLASEEQLAFWMSVLSERGPYPCALQVDTGFNRLGLSVEEALALAEDVSRPTSFEPVLVLSHLHSGDTQEAESNRQQLDLFRKVSAAYEGVEASLSASAGIFLGPQYHFDLTRPGIALYGGQATSGMENAMRPVVTAEARIVQIREAKAGETVSYGGTHRLARDSRLAIAAVGYADGYLRNLSGSGVPLRSAVPTGAFGFIAGRQVPVVGRITMDLTIFDVTDLPKNAIRSGDYIELFGHNIALDEVAAAAGTIGYELLTSLGLRYERRCLGEDEI
;
A
#
# COMPACT_ATOMS: atom_id res chain seq x y z
N MET A 1 -22.55 1.96 -52.94
CA MET A 1 -23.24 1.67 -51.66
C MET A 1 -22.14 1.23 -50.70
N THR A 2 -21.51 2.21 -50.03
CA THR A 2 -20.49 1.95 -49.00
C THR A 2 -21.22 1.65 -47.69
N ASP A 3 -20.93 0.48 -47.17
CA ASP A 3 -21.52 -0.09 -45.97
C ASP A 3 -21.11 0.74 -44.74
N GLY A 4 -22.06 1.54 -44.24
CA GLY A 4 -21.89 2.41 -43.08
C GLY A 4 -22.05 1.68 -41.74
N ARG A 5 -21.27 0.66 -41.44
CA ARG A 5 -21.34 -0.14 -40.19
C ARG A 5 -20.09 -0.13 -39.33
N ASP A 6 -19.10 0.70 -39.65
CA ASP A 6 -17.82 0.71 -38.89
C ASP A 6 -17.63 1.89 -37.91
N ASP A 7 -18.70 2.66 -37.64
CA ASP A 7 -18.66 3.66 -36.54
C ASP A 7 -19.47 3.17 -35.31
N LEU A 8 -19.24 1.95 -34.88
CA LEU A 8 -19.44 1.62 -33.47
C LEU A 8 -18.34 2.32 -32.70
N LEU A 9 -18.66 3.50 -32.16
CA LEU A 9 -17.85 4.17 -31.16
C LEU A 9 -17.29 3.12 -30.19
N GLN A 10 -15.99 2.81 -30.29
CA GLN A 10 -15.31 1.97 -29.31
C GLN A 10 -15.40 2.74 -27.98
N THR A 11 -16.41 2.40 -27.19
CA THR A 11 -16.53 2.94 -25.85
C THR A 11 -15.33 2.44 -25.07
N ASP A 12 -14.58 3.35 -24.46
CA ASP A 12 -13.44 2.99 -23.62
C ASP A 12 -13.87 1.94 -22.59
N PRO A 13 -13.15 0.81 -22.44
CA PRO A 13 -13.46 -0.22 -21.45
C PRO A 13 -13.63 0.35 -20.05
N PHE A 14 -12.83 1.35 -19.66
CA PHE A 14 -12.94 2.05 -18.39
C PHE A 14 -14.31 2.69 -18.21
N ASP A 15 -14.87 3.33 -19.25
CA ASP A 15 -16.18 4.00 -19.19
C ASP A 15 -17.35 3.04 -19.09
N CYS A 16 -17.14 1.78 -19.49
CA CYS A 16 -18.15 0.70 -19.43
C CYS A 16 -17.98 -0.22 -18.22
N ALA A 17 -16.86 -0.19 -17.53
CA ALA A 17 -16.51 -1.11 -16.45
C ALA A 17 -17.52 -1.09 -15.30
N PRO A 18 -17.81 -2.23 -14.64
CA PRO A 18 -18.58 -2.25 -13.41
C PRO A 18 -17.83 -1.63 -12.23
N LEU A 19 -16.51 -1.73 -12.25
CA LEU A 19 -15.59 -1.21 -11.23
C LEU A 19 -14.46 -0.44 -11.90
N ARG A 20 -14.16 0.73 -11.37
CA ARG A 20 -13.09 1.61 -11.83
C ARG A 20 -12.07 1.85 -10.74
N LEU A 21 -10.79 1.81 -11.10
CA LEU A 21 -9.69 2.20 -10.25
C LEU A 21 -8.86 3.24 -10.99
N THR A 22 -8.88 4.45 -10.51
CA THR A 22 -8.02 5.53 -11.02
C THR A 22 -6.80 5.65 -10.13
N VAL A 23 -5.60 5.68 -10.72
CA VAL A 23 -4.32 5.89 -10.04
C VAL A 23 -3.74 7.23 -10.52
N ASP A 24 -3.65 8.22 -9.63
CA ASP A 24 -3.06 9.54 -9.89
C ASP A 24 -1.54 9.45 -9.72
N LEU A 25 -0.83 9.25 -10.82
CA LEU A 25 0.64 9.14 -10.83
C LEU A 25 1.33 10.47 -10.49
N ALA A 26 0.71 11.60 -10.80
CA ALA A 26 1.25 12.90 -10.40
C ALA A 26 1.18 13.08 -8.88
N ALA A 27 0.07 12.68 -8.24
CA ALA A 27 -0.03 12.69 -6.78
C ALA A 27 1.00 11.72 -6.13
N LEU A 28 1.26 10.57 -6.76
CA LEU A 28 2.28 9.63 -6.31
C LEU A 28 3.69 10.27 -6.33
N ALA A 29 4.05 10.92 -7.44
CA ALA A 29 5.31 11.64 -7.59
C ALA A 29 5.44 12.78 -6.57
N ASP A 30 4.39 13.60 -6.41
CA ASP A 30 4.34 14.69 -5.44
C ASP A 30 4.51 14.21 -4.00
N ASN A 31 3.85 13.11 -3.63
CA ASN A 31 3.99 12.50 -2.31
C ASN A 31 5.43 12.04 -2.06
N TRP A 32 6.07 11.39 -3.03
CA TRP A 32 7.47 10.99 -2.91
C TRP A 32 8.38 12.21 -2.74
N GLN A 33 8.19 13.26 -3.54
CA GLN A 33 8.98 14.49 -3.44
C GLN A 33 8.78 15.20 -2.08
N ASP A 34 7.55 15.22 -1.54
CA ASP A 34 7.28 15.78 -0.21
C ASP A 34 8.00 14.98 0.87
N LEU A 35 7.94 13.65 0.81
CA LEU A 35 8.65 12.75 1.74
C LEU A 35 10.17 12.91 1.62
N ALA A 36 10.70 13.12 0.42
CA ALA A 36 12.12 13.42 0.20
C ALA A 36 12.53 14.74 0.85
N ARG A 37 11.73 15.80 0.71
CA ARG A 37 11.98 17.07 1.41
C ARG A 37 11.98 16.91 2.94
N ARG A 38 11.04 16.12 3.49
CA ARG A 38 10.95 15.82 4.94
C ARG A 38 12.11 14.99 5.44
N SER A 39 12.63 14.09 4.62
CA SER A 39 13.80 13.26 4.94
C SER A 39 15.11 14.07 5.02
N GLY A 40 15.12 15.29 4.49
CA GLY A 40 16.21 16.24 4.63
C GLY A 40 17.49 15.78 3.93
N ARG A 41 18.50 15.34 4.69
CA ARG A 41 19.79 14.86 4.14
C ARG A 41 19.76 13.38 3.77
N ALA A 42 18.83 12.62 4.34
CA ALA A 42 18.67 11.21 4.02
C ALA A 42 18.13 11.06 2.59
N ARG A 43 18.63 10.06 1.88
CA ARG A 43 17.97 9.67 0.63
C ARG A 43 16.61 9.07 0.94
N THR A 44 15.72 9.14 -0.02
CA THR A 44 14.36 8.60 0.12
C THR A 44 14.15 7.51 -0.90
N ALA A 45 13.98 6.30 -0.41
CA ALA A 45 13.62 5.15 -1.21
C ALA A 45 12.13 5.15 -1.59
N ALA A 46 11.71 4.17 -2.38
CA ALA A 46 10.32 3.86 -2.63
C ALA A 46 10.03 2.39 -2.29
N VAL A 47 9.04 2.13 -1.44
CA VAL A 47 8.61 0.77 -1.14
C VAL A 47 7.44 0.42 -2.05
N VAL A 48 7.70 -0.46 -3.03
CA VAL A 48 6.75 -0.83 -4.10
C VAL A 48 6.34 -2.31 -4.07
N LYS A 49 6.53 -2.97 -2.93
CA LYS A 49 6.12 -4.37 -2.73
C LYS A 49 4.61 -4.57 -2.87
N ALA A 50 4.19 -5.83 -3.03
CA ALA A 50 2.81 -6.23 -3.24
C ALA A 50 2.18 -5.51 -4.44
N ASP A 51 2.90 -5.50 -5.58
CA ASP A 51 2.49 -4.84 -6.81
C ASP A 51 2.20 -3.34 -6.59
N ALA A 52 3.17 -2.61 -6.00
CA ALA A 52 3.00 -1.23 -5.57
C ALA A 52 1.73 -1.03 -4.70
N TYR A 53 1.58 -1.86 -3.66
CA TYR A 53 0.40 -1.90 -2.78
C TYR A 53 -0.90 -2.17 -3.55
N GLY A 54 -0.82 -2.98 -4.59
CA GLY A 54 -1.96 -3.36 -5.43
C GLY A 54 -2.30 -2.37 -6.53
N LEU A 55 -1.49 -1.33 -6.76
CA LEU A 55 -1.78 -0.28 -7.74
C LEU A 55 -1.06 -0.45 -9.09
N GLY A 56 -0.15 -1.43 -9.20
CA GLY A 56 0.63 -1.71 -10.40
C GLY A 56 2.09 -1.25 -10.26
N ILE A 57 3.00 -2.21 -10.15
CA ILE A 57 4.43 -1.94 -9.92
C ILE A 57 5.09 -1.29 -11.15
N GLU A 58 4.59 -1.55 -12.34
CA GLU A 58 5.14 -1.04 -13.60
C GLU A 58 5.01 0.48 -13.67
N ASP A 59 3.79 1.00 -13.67
CA ASP A 59 3.50 2.43 -13.77
C ASP A 59 3.97 3.19 -12.52
N CYS A 60 3.68 2.67 -11.32
CA CYS A 60 4.11 3.31 -10.07
C CYS A 60 5.64 3.30 -9.93
N GLY A 61 6.32 2.20 -10.31
CA GLY A 61 7.77 2.09 -10.25
C GLY A 61 8.46 3.05 -11.20
N LEU A 62 7.99 3.13 -12.45
CA LEU A 62 8.49 4.07 -13.45
C LEU A 62 8.31 5.52 -12.97
N THR A 63 7.11 5.89 -12.54
CA THR A 63 6.80 7.23 -12.03
C THR A 63 7.71 7.64 -10.87
N LEU A 64 7.90 6.75 -9.90
CA LEU A 64 8.78 7.03 -8.75
C LEU A 64 10.24 7.13 -9.17
N TYR A 65 10.68 6.31 -10.13
CA TYR A 65 12.03 6.40 -10.68
C TYR A 65 12.25 7.72 -11.44
N GLU A 66 11.30 8.17 -12.25
CA GLU A 66 11.33 9.46 -12.94
C GLU A 66 11.26 10.63 -11.97
N ALA A 67 10.48 10.53 -10.88
CA ALA A 67 10.45 11.50 -9.80
C ALA A 67 11.78 11.64 -9.04
N GLY A 68 12.71 10.69 -9.18
CA GLY A 68 14.05 10.74 -8.60
C GLY A 68 14.41 9.64 -7.61
N ALA A 69 13.52 8.68 -7.33
CA ALA A 69 13.84 7.53 -6.50
C ALA A 69 14.94 6.67 -7.17
N ARG A 70 15.93 6.26 -6.38
CA ARG A 70 17.05 5.41 -6.84
C ARG A 70 17.25 4.18 -5.96
N ASP A 71 16.53 4.11 -4.87
CA ASP A 71 16.51 2.99 -3.93
C ASP A 71 15.07 2.47 -3.84
N PHE A 72 14.85 1.19 -4.13
CA PHE A 72 13.54 0.57 -4.10
C PHE A 72 13.52 -0.63 -3.17
N PHE A 73 12.38 -0.88 -2.55
CA PHE A 73 12.17 -2.05 -1.69
C PHE A 73 10.96 -2.85 -2.17
N VAL A 74 11.21 -4.12 -2.44
CA VAL A 74 10.20 -5.12 -2.82
C VAL A 74 10.13 -6.24 -1.78
N ALA A 75 9.07 -7.03 -1.76
CA ALA A 75 8.98 -8.16 -0.84
C ALA A 75 9.69 -9.41 -1.38
N ALA A 76 9.57 -9.69 -2.68
CA ALA A 76 10.06 -10.90 -3.33
C ALA A 76 10.93 -10.57 -4.55
N ALA A 77 11.81 -11.51 -4.92
CA ALA A 77 12.71 -11.36 -6.07
C ALA A 77 11.95 -11.16 -7.39
N SER A 78 10.79 -11.82 -7.57
CA SER A 78 9.94 -11.66 -8.75
C SER A 78 9.39 -10.24 -8.93
N GLU A 79 9.11 -9.53 -7.85
CA GLU A 79 8.73 -8.11 -7.93
C GLU A 79 9.93 -7.25 -8.35
N GLY A 80 11.14 -7.60 -7.86
CA GLY A 80 12.38 -6.92 -8.24
C GLY A 80 12.72 -7.13 -9.71
N GLU A 81 12.54 -8.34 -10.23
CA GLU A 81 12.69 -8.68 -11.65
C GLU A 81 11.76 -7.83 -12.52
N THR A 82 10.48 -7.75 -12.16
CA THR A 82 9.51 -6.88 -12.87
C THR A 82 9.95 -5.42 -12.82
N LEU A 83 10.30 -4.91 -11.63
CA LEU A 83 10.68 -3.51 -11.44
C LEU A 83 11.93 -3.10 -12.20
N ARG A 84 12.90 -4.04 -12.40
CA ARG A 84 14.16 -3.73 -13.08
C ARG A 84 13.96 -3.15 -14.47
N ALA A 85 12.93 -3.59 -15.20
CA ALA A 85 12.60 -3.07 -16.53
C ALA A 85 12.20 -1.58 -16.51
N TYR A 86 11.64 -1.10 -15.39
CA TYR A 86 11.12 0.26 -15.23
C TYR A 86 12.05 1.17 -14.40
N ALA A 87 13.00 0.60 -13.67
CA ALA A 87 13.99 1.30 -12.86
C ALA A 87 15.42 0.73 -13.09
N PRO A 88 15.99 0.92 -14.29
CA PRO A 88 17.18 0.18 -14.74
C PRO A 88 18.45 0.41 -13.93
N GLU A 89 18.62 1.60 -13.33
CA GLU A 89 19.82 1.95 -12.54
C GLU A 89 19.53 2.01 -11.03
N ALA A 90 18.34 1.59 -10.59
CA ALA A 90 17.98 1.62 -9.18
C ALA A 90 18.65 0.48 -8.41
N ARG A 91 18.94 0.73 -7.12
CA ARG A 91 19.21 -0.36 -6.18
C ARG A 91 17.87 -0.94 -5.73
N ILE A 92 17.67 -2.22 -5.93
CA ILE A 92 16.43 -2.92 -5.59
C ILE A 92 16.71 -3.90 -4.46
N PHE A 93 16.18 -3.61 -3.28
CA PHE A 93 16.32 -4.42 -2.07
C PHE A 93 15.15 -5.39 -1.92
N VAL A 94 15.45 -6.68 -1.76
CA VAL A 94 14.45 -7.75 -1.59
C VAL A 94 14.32 -8.09 -0.11
N LEU A 95 13.20 -7.69 0.51
CA LEU A 95 12.97 -7.76 1.95
C LEU A 95 12.84 -9.19 2.51
N SER A 96 12.46 -10.18 1.71
CA SER A 96 12.42 -11.59 2.13
C SER A 96 13.80 -12.27 2.15
N GLY A 97 14.85 -11.54 1.75
CA GLY A 97 16.19 -12.10 1.60
C GLY A 97 16.31 -13.00 0.38
N ILE A 98 17.18 -13.99 0.47
CA ILE A 98 17.45 -14.96 -0.61
C ILE A 98 17.34 -16.38 -0.11
N TRP A 99 16.89 -17.29 -0.98
CA TRP A 99 16.75 -18.71 -0.71
C TRP A 99 17.46 -19.55 -1.80
N PRO A 100 17.91 -20.76 -1.48
CA PRO A 100 18.55 -21.65 -2.47
C PRO A 100 17.70 -21.80 -3.74
N GLY A 101 18.36 -21.62 -4.91
CA GLY A 101 17.72 -21.69 -6.22
C GLY A 101 17.23 -20.34 -6.77
N GLN A 102 17.42 -19.23 -6.02
CA GLN A 102 17.10 -17.88 -6.49
C GLN A 102 18.35 -17.10 -6.95
N GLU A 103 19.55 -17.66 -6.83
CA GLU A 103 20.81 -16.95 -7.01
C GLU A 103 20.88 -16.24 -8.36
N GLU A 104 20.54 -16.96 -9.44
CA GLU A 104 20.59 -16.41 -10.81
C GLU A 104 19.64 -15.21 -10.95
N THR A 105 18.41 -15.27 -10.37
CA THR A 105 17.47 -14.14 -10.42
C THR A 105 18.07 -12.88 -9.78
N PHE A 106 18.81 -13.04 -8.66
CA PHE A 106 19.47 -11.90 -8.02
C PHE A 106 20.59 -11.33 -8.86
N PHE A 107 21.45 -12.17 -9.43
CA PHE A 107 22.58 -11.72 -10.26
C PHE A 107 22.13 -11.14 -11.59
N GLU A 108 21.19 -11.77 -12.29
CA GLU A 108 20.70 -11.32 -13.59
C GLU A 108 19.93 -9.99 -13.52
N ASN A 109 19.24 -9.75 -12.40
CA ASN A 109 18.43 -8.54 -12.20
C ASN A 109 19.08 -7.52 -11.26
N ASP A 110 20.33 -7.74 -10.85
CA ASP A 110 21.07 -6.83 -9.96
C ASP A 110 20.29 -6.49 -8.68
N LEU A 111 19.74 -7.53 -8.00
CA LEU A 111 18.91 -7.41 -6.80
C LEU A 111 19.78 -7.57 -5.55
N VAL A 112 19.50 -6.75 -4.52
CA VAL A 112 20.22 -6.77 -3.25
C VAL A 112 19.39 -7.54 -2.20
N PRO A 113 19.83 -8.72 -1.72
CA PRO A 113 19.12 -9.45 -0.69
C PRO A 113 19.23 -8.74 0.67
N VAL A 114 18.12 -8.68 1.40
CA VAL A 114 18.06 -8.21 2.78
C VAL A 114 18.13 -9.42 3.70
N LEU A 115 19.30 -9.72 4.23
CA LEU A 115 19.56 -10.90 5.05
C LEU A 115 19.07 -10.67 6.47
N ALA A 116 18.26 -11.58 6.98
CA ALA A 116 17.53 -11.41 8.23
C ALA A 116 17.68 -12.58 9.21
N SER A 117 18.49 -13.59 8.89
CA SER A 117 18.78 -14.71 9.77
C SER A 117 20.18 -15.27 9.54
N GLU A 118 20.68 -16.04 10.51
CA GLU A 118 21.96 -16.73 10.40
C GLU A 118 22.00 -17.72 9.22
N GLU A 119 20.88 -18.38 8.92
CA GLU A 119 20.79 -19.30 7.79
C GLU A 119 20.93 -18.55 6.46
N GLN A 120 20.27 -17.41 6.29
CA GLN A 120 20.40 -16.59 5.10
C GLN A 120 21.83 -16.02 4.95
N LEU A 121 22.45 -15.60 6.07
CA LEU A 121 23.84 -15.17 6.10
C LEU A 121 24.79 -16.27 5.66
N ALA A 122 24.68 -17.46 6.26
CA ALA A 122 25.52 -18.61 5.92
C ALA A 122 25.36 -19.02 4.46
N PHE A 123 24.11 -19.05 3.98
CA PHE A 123 23.82 -19.36 2.58
C PHE A 123 24.44 -18.31 1.67
N TRP A 124 24.21 -17.00 1.92
CA TRP A 124 24.75 -15.94 1.08
C TRP A 124 26.29 -15.94 1.06
N MET A 125 26.94 -16.14 2.19
CA MET A 125 28.41 -16.26 2.27
C MET A 125 28.93 -17.45 1.45
N SER A 126 28.19 -18.58 1.41
CA SER A 126 28.56 -19.72 0.54
C SER A 126 28.45 -19.38 -0.94
N VAL A 127 27.42 -18.67 -1.35
CA VAL A 127 27.25 -18.18 -2.72
C VAL A 127 28.40 -17.24 -3.11
N LEU A 128 28.74 -16.29 -2.23
CA LEU A 128 29.81 -15.32 -2.46
C LEU A 128 31.20 -15.98 -2.55
N SER A 129 31.42 -17.12 -1.88
CA SER A 129 32.67 -17.87 -1.96
C SER A 129 32.92 -18.45 -3.35
N GLU A 130 31.85 -18.70 -4.12
CA GLU A 130 31.90 -19.25 -5.47
C GLU A 130 31.82 -18.16 -6.56
N ARG A 131 31.02 -17.13 -6.32
CA ARG A 131 30.69 -16.08 -7.31
C ARG A 131 31.51 -14.80 -7.17
N GLY A 132 32.11 -14.56 -6.00
CA GLY A 132 32.82 -13.32 -5.67
C GLY A 132 31.95 -12.29 -4.93
N PRO A 133 32.49 -11.07 -4.70
CA PRO A 133 31.79 -10.02 -3.95
C PRO A 133 30.48 -9.60 -4.63
N TYR A 134 29.43 -9.44 -3.82
CA TYR A 134 28.14 -8.92 -4.26
C TYR A 134 27.42 -8.26 -3.08
N PRO A 135 26.71 -7.12 -3.28
CA PRO A 135 26.10 -6.37 -2.21
C PRO A 135 24.98 -7.16 -1.52
N CYS A 136 24.83 -6.91 -0.22
CA CYS A 136 23.68 -7.34 0.56
C CYS A 136 23.27 -6.26 1.56
N ALA A 137 22.10 -6.39 2.17
CA ALA A 137 21.67 -5.59 3.30
C ALA A 137 21.41 -6.49 4.51
N LEU A 138 21.49 -5.93 5.71
CA LEU A 138 21.26 -6.64 6.96
C LEU A 138 20.02 -6.08 7.65
N GLN A 139 19.03 -6.91 7.91
CA GLN A 139 17.88 -6.57 8.74
C GLN A 139 18.21 -6.92 10.18
N VAL A 140 18.08 -5.94 11.10
CA VAL A 140 18.31 -6.12 12.54
C VAL A 140 16.99 -5.86 13.28
N ASP A 141 16.64 -6.76 14.18
CA ASP A 141 15.47 -6.60 15.05
C ASP A 141 15.87 -5.80 16.31
N THR A 142 15.35 -4.59 16.41
CA THR A 142 15.55 -3.71 17.55
C THR A 142 14.37 -3.69 18.52
N GLY A 143 13.48 -4.69 18.43
CA GLY A 143 12.34 -4.83 19.32
C GLY A 143 10.97 -4.98 18.63
N PHE A 144 10.95 -5.21 17.32
CA PHE A 144 9.71 -5.53 16.58
C PHE A 144 9.28 -6.98 16.79
N ASN A 145 10.24 -7.88 17.02
CA ASN A 145 10.05 -9.34 17.21
C ASN A 145 9.32 -10.02 16.03
N ARG A 146 9.74 -9.65 14.81
CA ARG A 146 9.17 -10.22 13.57
C ARG A 146 10.22 -10.84 12.67
N LEU A 147 11.26 -10.12 12.32
CA LEU A 147 12.28 -10.51 11.36
C LEU A 147 13.56 -9.69 11.59
N GLY A 148 14.71 -10.33 11.54
CA GLY A 148 16.01 -9.69 11.66
C GLY A 148 16.92 -10.41 12.62
N LEU A 149 18.22 -10.20 12.46
CA LEU A 149 19.22 -10.60 13.45
C LEU A 149 18.94 -9.88 14.77
N SER A 150 19.20 -10.52 15.89
CA SER A 150 19.24 -9.80 17.17
C SER A 150 20.33 -8.74 17.17
N VAL A 151 20.22 -7.78 18.06
CA VAL A 151 21.27 -6.74 18.23
C VAL A 151 22.61 -7.39 18.52
N GLU A 152 22.63 -8.42 19.37
CA GLU A 152 23.81 -9.17 19.77
C GLU A 152 24.44 -9.90 18.57
N GLU A 153 23.67 -10.60 17.77
CA GLU A 153 24.15 -11.28 16.54
C GLU A 153 24.71 -10.27 15.53
N ALA A 154 24.03 -9.15 15.34
CA ALA A 154 24.49 -8.11 14.43
C ALA A 154 25.82 -7.47 14.88
N LEU A 155 25.99 -7.22 16.18
CA LEU A 155 27.24 -6.70 16.74
C LEU A 155 28.37 -7.74 16.63
N ALA A 156 28.10 -9.01 16.95
CA ALA A 156 29.08 -10.08 16.80
C ALA A 156 29.52 -10.26 15.34
N LEU A 157 28.60 -10.15 14.38
CA LEU A 157 28.91 -10.19 12.94
C LEU A 157 29.80 -8.99 12.51
N ALA A 158 29.59 -7.81 13.07
CA ALA A 158 30.40 -6.64 12.75
C ALA A 158 31.86 -6.82 13.21
N GLU A 159 32.08 -7.48 14.35
CA GLU A 159 33.40 -7.75 14.93
C GLU A 159 34.09 -9.00 14.36
N ASP A 160 33.37 -9.84 13.61
CA ASP A 160 33.89 -11.10 13.10
C ASP A 160 34.92 -10.88 11.98
N VAL A 161 36.20 -11.00 12.36
CA VAL A 161 37.36 -10.90 11.42
C VAL A 161 37.49 -12.12 10.52
N SER A 162 36.79 -13.22 10.80
CA SER A 162 36.83 -14.45 9.98
C SER A 162 35.85 -14.44 8.82
N ARG A 163 34.94 -13.46 8.76
CA ARG A 163 33.99 -13.32 7.65
C ARG A 163 34.70 -13.16 6.31
N PRO A 164 34.16 -13.74 5.22
CA PRO A 164 34.74 -13.60 3.91
C PRO A 164 34.88 -12.13 3.50
N THR A 165 35.99 -11.77 2.89
CA THR A 165 36.21 -10.41 2.33
C THR A 165 35.25 -10.06 1.20
N SER A 166 34.61 -11.08 0.60
CA SER A 166 33.55 -10.91 -0.40
C SER A 166 32.20 -10.52 0.20
N PHE A 167 32.04 -10.57 1.54
CA PHE A 167 30.80 -10.16 2.22
C PHE A 167 30.82 -8.66 2.47
N GLU A 168 30.05 -7.94 1.66
CA GLU A 168 30.01 -6.47 1.65
C GLU A 168 28.59 -5.98 1.92
N PRO A 169 28.17 -5.81 3.20
CA PRO A 169 26.90 -5.19 3.49
C PRO A 169 26.93 -3.70 3.10
N VAL A 170 25.95 -3.28 2.28
CA VAL A 170 25.82 -1.89 1.82
C VAL A 170 24.79 -1.11 2.62
N LEU A 171 23.92 -1.80 3.37
CA LEU A 171 22.88 -1.21 4.18
C LEU A 171 22.59 -2.05 5.42
N VAL A 172 22.49 -1.40 6.58
CA VAL A 172 21.91 -1.98 7.79
C VAL A 172 20.57 -1.32 8.03
N LEU A 173 19.52 -2.12 8.26
CA LEU A 173 18.18 -1.58 8.46
C LEU A 173 17.45 -2.23 9.62
N SER A 174 16.50 -1.48 10.20
CA SER A 174 15.55 -1.97 11.19
C SER A 174 14.16 -1.39 10.92
N HIS A 175 13.19 -1.68 11.77
CA HIS A 175 11.82 -1.22 11.60
C HIS A 175 11.16 -0.86 12.93
N LEU A 176 10.55 0.32 13.01
CA LEU A 176 9.82 0.77 14.19
C LEU A 176 8.45 0.09 14.27
N HIS A 177 8.09 -0.46 15.42
CA HIS A 177 6.77 -1.09 15.60
C HIS A 177 5.65 -0.11 15.97
N SER A 178 6.01 1.08 16.47
CA SER A 178 5.06 2.12 16.88
C SER A 178 5.37 3.49 16.27
N GLY A 179 5.97 3.49 15.06
CA GLY A 179 6.36 4.74 14.40
C GLY A 179 5.18 5.67 14.09
N ASP A 180 3.98 5.12 13.95
CA ASP A 180 2.72 5.84 13.76
C ASP A 180 2.24 6.59 15.01
N THR A 181 2.72 6.22 16.19
CA THR A 181 2.41 6.83 17.49
C THR A 181 3.60 7.65 17.98
N GLN A 182 3.56 8.97 17.79
CA GLN A 182 4.72 9.84 18.03
C GLN A 182 5.26 9.79 19.46
N GLU A 183 4.39 9.70 20.45
CA GLU A 183 4.74 9.70 21.88
C GLU A 183 5.17 8.32 22.42
N ALA A 184 5.20 7.28 21.56
CA ALA A 184 5.55 5.94 22.02
C ALA A 184 7.03 5.88 22.46
N GLU A 185 7.26 5.53 23.74
CA GLU A 185 8.61 5.41 24.31
C GLU A 185 9.45 4.35 23.57
N SER A 186 8.82 3.32 23.06
CA SER A 186 9.46 2.27 22.27
C SER A 186 10.20 2.81 21.04
N ASN A 187 9.75 3.91 20.44
CA ASN A 187 10.45 4.52 19.30
C ASN A 187 11.86 4.98 19.71
N ARG A 188 12.01 5.57 20.90
CA ARG A 188 13.30 5.99 21.44
C ARG A 188 14.17 4.79 21.81
N GLN A 189 13.58 3.76 22.43
CA GLN A 189 14.31 2.54 22.78
C GLN A 189 14.86 1.85 21.53
N GLN A 190 14.03 1.68 20.47
CA GLN A 190 14.47 1.11 19.19
C GLN A 190 15.53 1.99 18.50
N LEU A 191 15.39 3.32 18.57
CA LEU A 191 16.40 4.25 18.04
C LEU A 191 17.75 4.07 18.73
N ASP A 192 17.78 3.96 20.07
CA ASP A 192 19.01 3.82 20.83
C ASP A 192 19.71 2.48 20.58
N LEU A 193 18.94 1.40 20.40
CA LEU A 193 19.48 0.11 19.98
C LEU A 193 20.03 0.18 18.55
N PHE A 194 19.27 0.78 17.63
CA PHE A 194 19.71 0.89 16.23
C PHE A 194 20.95 1.76 16.06
N ARG A 195 21.11 2.82 16.86
CA ARG A 195 22.34 3.63 16.89
C ARG A 195 23.58 2.82 17.28
N LYS A 196 23.45 1.88 18.21
CA LYS A 196 24.58 0.99 18.58
C LYS A 196 24.97 0.10 17.43
N VAL A 197 23.97 -0.47 16.74
CA VAL A 197 24.19 -1.32 15.56
C VAL A 197 24.83 -0.50 14.45
N SER A 198 24.25 0.63 14.03
CA SER A 198 24.78 1.44 12.93
C SER A 198 26.20 1.92 13.18
N ALA A 199 26.56 2.23 14.44
CA ALA A 199 27.92 2.62 14.80
C ALA A 199 28.95 1.48 14.66
N ALA A 200 28.54 0.21 14.76
CA ALA A 200 29.42 -0.94 14.58
C ALA A 200 29.68 -1.27 13.08
N TYR A 201 28.87 -0.73 12.18
CA TYR A 201 28.99 -0.90 10.73
C TYR A 201 29.49 0.37 10.05
N GLU A 202 30.72 0.80 10.41
CA GLU A 202 31.32 2.02 9.87
C GLU A 202 31.44 1.96 8.34
N GLY A 203 30.96 3.00 7.65
CA GLY A 203 30.95 3.08 6.18
C GLY A 203 29.79 2.35 5.51
N VAL A 204 28.94 1.67 6.27
CA VAL A 204 27.70 1.05 5.78
C VAL A 204 26.53 2.00 6.03
N GLU A 205 25.66 2.17 5.04
CA GLU A 205 24.47 3.01 5.18
C GLU A 205 23.49 2.44 6.21
N ALA A 206 22.76 3.31 6.89
CA ALA A 206 21.78 2.94 7.91
C ALA A 206 20.37 3.41 7.56
N SER A 207 19.34 2.63 7.90
CA SER A 207 17.95 2.96 7.63
C SER A 207 17.00 2.43 8.71
N LEU A 208 16.27 3.34 9.37
CA LEU A 208 15.30 3.00 10.40
C LEU A 208 13.87 3.37 9.99
N SER A 209 13.68 4.55 9.38
CA SER A 209 12.38 5.13 9.09
C SER A 209 11.69 4.51 7.88
N ALA A 210 10.51 3.93 8.09
CA ALA A 210 9.47 3.79 7.07
C ALA A 210 8.62 5.08 7.03
N SER A 211 7.45 5.06 6.38
CA SER A 211 6.57 6.24 6.26
C SER A 211 6.39 6.98 7.57
N ALA A 212 5.98 6.31 8.63
CA ALA A 212 5.72 6.92 9.93
C ALA A 212 6.99 7.52 10.57
N GLY A 213 8.11 6.83 10.46
CA GLY A 213 9.39 7.27 11.03
C GLY A 213 9.89 8.60 10.46
N ILE A 214 9.50 8.95 9.22
CA ILE A 214 9.85 10.25 8.61
C ILE A 214 9.25 11.41 9.42
N PHE A 215 8.06 11.23 9.98
CA PHE A 215 7.36 12.25 10.77
C PHE A 215 7.82 12.31 12.24
N LEU A 216 8.62 11.35 12.72
CA LEU A 216 9.21 11.39 14.07
C LEU A 216 10.38 12.36 14.20
N GLY A 217 10.95 12.80 13.07
CA GLY A 217 12.02 13.78 13.02
C GLY A 217 13.38 13.22 12.56
N PRO A 218 14.33 14.13 12.30
CA PRO A 218 15.56 13.81 11.56
C PRO A 218 16.48 12.80 12.27
N GLN A 219 16.36 12.64 13.59
CA GLN A 219 17.14 11.66 14.35
C GLN A 219 16.82 10.20 14.00
N TYR A 220 15.68 9.95 13.34
CA TYR A 220 15.25 8.63 12.90
C TYR A 220 15.58 8.34 11.43
N HIS A 221 15.98 9.33 10.64
CA HIS A 221 16.14 9.19 9.18
C HIS A 221 17.39 8.40 8.80
N PHE A 222 18.51 8.59 9.51
CA PHE A 222 19.84 8.05 9.16
C PHE A 222 20.22 8.42 7.72
N ASP A 223 20.70 7.46 6.91
CA ASP A 223 21.15 7.70 5.53
C ASP A 223 20.04 7.49 4.50
N LEU A 224 19.04 6.65 4.83
CA LEU A 224 17.99 6.24 3.91
C LEU A 224 16.64 6.09 4.62
N THR A 225 15.60 6.76 4.12
CA THR A 225 14.21 6.54 4.54
C THR A 225 13.47 5.65 3.53
N ARG A 226 12.49 4.89 4.00
CA ARG A 226 11.77 3.86 3.21
C ARG A 226 10.26 4.05 3.29
N PRO A 227 9.70 5.15 2.74
CA PRO A 227 8.25 5.33 2.72
C PRO A 227 7.56 4.27 1.86
N GLY A 228 6.40 3.84 2.31
CA GLY A 228 5.48 2.94 1.63
C GLY A 228 4.10 3.57 1.57
N ILE A 229 3.23 3.34 2.56
CA ILE A 229 1.83 3.77 2.53
C ILE A 229 1.64 5.27 2.26
N ALA A 230 2.54 6.11 2.75
CA ALA A 230 2.49 7.55 2.52
C ALA A 230 2.68 7.91 1.04
N LEU A 231 3.42 7.12 0.25
CA LEU A 231 3.53 7.31 -1.19
C LEU A 231 2.15 7.23 -1.86
N TYR A 232 1.33 6.29 -1.40
CA TYR A 232 0.02 5.96 -1.97
C TYR A 232 -1.14 6.78 -1.35
N GLY A 233 -0.82 7.82 -0.59
CA GLY A 233 -1.81 8.70 0.00
C GLY A 233 -2.44 8.21 1.31
N GLY A 234 -2.02 7.06 1.84
CA GLY A 234 -2.48 6.55 3.13
C GLY A 234 -1.83 7.26 4.31
N GLN A 235 -2.53 7.30 5.43
CA GLN A 235 -2.10 7.96 6.64
C GLN A 235 -0.93 7.22 7.32
N ALA A 236 0.17 7.92 7.53
CA ALA A 236 1.36 7.36 8.14
C ALA A 236 1.39 7.53 9.67
N THR A 237 0.64 8.47 10.23
CA THR A 237 0.70 8.88 11.65
C THR A 237 -0.69 8.91 12.26
N SER A 238 -0.83 8.34 13.45
CA SER A 238 -2.08 8.35 14.20
C SER A 238 -2.36 9.73 14.79
N GLY A 239 -3.62 10.20 14.73
CA GLY A 239 -4.05 11.44 15.39
C GLY A 239 -3.57 12.74 14.75
N MET A 240 -2.91 12.70 13.60
CA MET A 240 -2.51 13.87 12.81
C MET A 240 -3.30 13.92 11.50
N GLU A 241 -3.44 15.11 10.93
CA GLU A 241 -3.95 15.27 9.58
C GLU A 241 -3.01 14.61 8.58
N ASN A 242 -3.56 13.88 7.61
CA ASN A 242 -2.76 13.27 6.55
C ASN A 242 -2.25 14.35 5.61
N ALA A 243 -0.92 14.48 5.52
CA ALA A 243 -0.28 15.48 4.67
C ALA A 243 -0.15 15.03 3.19
N MET A 244 -0.46 13.75 2.90
CA MET A 244 -0.26 13.18 1.57
C MET A 244 -1.50 13.37 0.69
N ARG A 245 -1.28 13.57 -0.61
CA ARG A 245 -2.35 13.63 -1.60
C ARG A 245 -2.96 12.23 -1.78
N PRO A 246 -4.29 12.10 -1.97
CA PRO A 246 -4.90 10.86 -2.41
C PRO A 246 -4.34 10.44 -3.77
N VAL A 247 -3.93 9.18 -3.90
CA VAL A 247 -3.37 8.61 -5.14
C VAL A 247 -4.37 7.73 -5.85
N VAL A 248 -5.31 7.16 -5.13
CA VAL A 248 -6.22 6.16 -5.67
C VAL A 248 -7.67 6.54 -5.44
N THR A 249 -8.50 6.36 -6.48
CA THR A 249 -9.94 6.48 -6.40
C THR A 249 -10.58 5.19 -6.91
N ALA A 250 -11.38 4.56 -6.07
CA ALA A 250 -12.15 3.36 -6.40
C ALA A 250 -13.64 3.70 -6.52
N GLU A 251 -14.26 3.28 -7.63
CA GLU A 251 -15.65 3.56 -7.92
C GLU A 251 -16.39 2.28 -8.37
N ALA A 252 -17.66 2.21 -8.03
CA ALA A 252 -18.54 1.12 -8.44
C ALA A 252 -19.77 1.64 -9.19
N ARG A 253 -20.15 0.94 -10.28
CA ARG A 253 -21.33 1.28 -11.08
C ARG A 253 -22.59 0.89 -10.33
N ILE A 254 -23.58 1.78 -10.30
CA ILE A 254 -24.92 1.50 -9.83
C ILE A 254 -25.66 0.65 -10.89
N VAL A 255 -25.95 -0.60 -10.57
CA VAL A 255 -26.66 -1.50 -11.46
C VAL A 255 -28.18 -1.33 -11.40
N GLN A 256 -28.69 -0.92 -10.22
CA GLN A 256 -30.12 -0.68 -10.01
C GLN A 256 -30.38 0.35 -8.92
N ILE A 257 -31.41 1.17 -9.10
CA ILE A 257 -32.04 1.94 -8.02
C ILE A 257 -33.45 1.41 -7.81
N ARG A 258 -33.81 1.11 -6.55
CA ARG A 258 -35.12 0.58 -6.22
C ARG A 258 -35.73 1.28 -5.02
N GLU A 259 -37.06 1.39 -5.03
CA GLU A 259 -37.87 1.81 -3.89
C GLU A 259 -38.11 0.61 -2.96
N ALA A 260 -38.04 0.82 -1.66
CA ALA A 260 -38.36 -0.17 -0.64
C ALA A 260 -39.18 0.49 0.49
N LYS A 261 -40.11 -0.27 1.09
CA LYS A 261 -41.05 0.26 2.08
C LYS A 261 -40.51 0.20 3.51
N ALA A 262 -40.99 1.10 4.35
CA ALA A 262 -40.76 1.02 5.79
C ALA A 262 -41.11 -0.38 6.32
N GLY A 263 -40.24 -0.96 7.14
CA GLY A 263 -40.40 -2.30 7.71
C GLY A 263 -39.84 -3.44 6.84
N GLU A 264 -39.52 -3.22 5.56
CA GLU A 264 -38.80 -4.20 4.74
C GLU A 264 -37.36 -4.37 5.21
N THR A 265 -36.75 -5.52 4.91
CA THR A 265 -35.40 -5.84 5.32
C THR A 265 -34.44 -5.86 4.12
N VAL A 266 -33.16 -5.54 4.36
CA VAL A 266 -32.15 -5.41 3.33
C VAL A 266 -31.08 -6.48 3.47
N SER A 267 -30.71 -7.12 2.35
CA SER A 267 -29.60 -8.06 2.18
C SER A 267 -29.73 -9.35 3.02
N TYR A 268 -28.67 -10.16 3.01
CA TYR A 268 -28.65 -11.47 3.67
C TYR A 268 -28.95 -11.41 5.17
N GLY A 269 -29.85 -12.29 5.59
CA GLY A 269 -30.27 -12.42 7.00
C GLY A 269 -31.22 -11.32 7.45
N GLY A 270 -31.60 -10.36 6.58
CA GLY A 270 -32.52 -9.28 6.91
C GLY A 270 -32.09 -8.46 8.13
N THR A 271 -30.79 -8.30 8.33
CA THR A 271 -30.22 -7.67 9.55
C THR A 271 -30.41 -6.17 9.61
N HIS A 272 -30.70 -5.53 8.49
CA HIS A 272 -31.08 -4.13 8.41
C HIS A 272 -32.58 -4.02 8.08
N ARG A 273 -33.35 -3.38 8.95
CA ARG A 273 -34.78 -3.10 8.74
C ARG A 273 -34.95 -1.60 8.46
N LEU A 274 -35.59 -1.28 7.34
CA LEU A 274 -35.85 0.10 6.94
C LEU A 274 -36.82 0.78 7.91
N ALA A 275 -36.41 1.91 8.47
CA ALA A 275 -37.23 2.71 9.39
C ALA A 275 -38.24 3.60 8.65
N ARG A 276 -38.04 3.85 7.36
CA ARG A 276 -38.86 4.69 6.48
C ARG A 276 -38.92 4.11 5.07
N ASP A 277 -39.83 4.59 4.23
CA ASP A 277 -39.78 4.36 2.80
C ASP A 277 -38.44 4.86 2.28
N SER A 278 -37.69 4.01 1.59
CA SER A 278 -36.29 4.25 1.25
C SER A 278 -36.03 4.00 -0.24
N ARG A 279 -35.05 4.71 -0.77
CA ARG A 279 -34.48 4.51 -2.10
C ARG A 279 -33.08 3.91 -1.96
N LEU A 280 -32.86 2.75 -2.56
CA LEU A 280 -31.65 1.97 -2.43
C LEU A 280 -30.91 1.91 -3.75
N ALA A 281 -29.62 2.27 -3.76
CA ALA A 281 -28.74 2.06 -4.90
C ALA A 281 -27.95 0.76 -4.68
N ILE A 282 -28.01 -0.14 -5.66
CA ILE A 282 -27.27 -1.39 -5.68
C ILE A 282 -26.06 -1.20 -6.58
N ALA A 283 -24.86 -1.25 -6.01
CA ALA A 283 -23.60 -1.08 -6.72
C ALA A 283 -22.90 -2.42 -6.97
N ALA A 284 -22.24 -2.53 -8.12
CA ALA A 284 -21.54 -3.73 -8.56
C ALA A 284 -20.17 -3.89 -7.88
N VAL A 285 -20.15 -3.98 -6.56
CA VAL A 285 -18.94 -4.17 -5.74
C VAL A 285 -19.27 -5.03 -4.53
N GLY A 286 -18.39 -5.96 -4.18
CA GLY A 286 -18.50 -6.78 -2.99
C GLY A 286 -17.16 -7.23 -2.44
N TYR A 287 -17.20 -8.21 -1.51
CA TYR A 287 -15.95 -8.63 -0.87
C TYR A 287 -15.00 -9.42 -1.81
N ALA A 288 -15.49 -9.93 -2.95
CA ALA A 288 -14.64 -10.50 -3.99
C ALA A 288 -13.78 -9.45 -4.71
N ASP A 289 -14.12 -8.18 -4.56
CA ASP A 289 -13.42 -7.04 -5.14
C ASP A 289 -12.51 -6.31 -4.13
N GLY A 290 -12.37 -6.86 -2.91
CA GLY A 290 -11.64 -6.22 -1.83
C GLY A 290 -12.46 -5.18 -1.05
N TYR A 291 -13.75 -4.98 -1.37
CA TYR A 291 -14.64 -4.15 -0.54
C TYR A 291 -15.16 -4.98 0.62
N LEU A 292 -14.39 -4.96 1.71
CA LEU A 292 -14.44 -5.93 2.80
C LEU A 292 -15.83 -6.11 3.42
N ARG A 293 -16.20 -7.35 3.75
CA ARG A 293 -17.49 -7.66 4.35
C ARG A 293 -17.75 -6.92 5.67
N ASN A 294 -16.69 -6.58 6.41
CA ASN A 294 -16.77 -5.78 7.63
C ASN A 294 -17.22 -4.33 7.39
N LEU A 295 -17.21 -3.82 6.17
CA LEU A 295 -17.77 -2.51 5.80
C LEU A 295 -19.32 -2.50 5.81
N SER A 296 -19.98 -3.65 5.96
CA SER A 296 -21.44 -3.78 6.04
C SER A 296 -22.04 -2.83 7.07
N GLY A 297 -23.21 -2.25 6.75
CA GLY A 297 -23.94 -1.36 7.67
C GLY A 297 -24.54 -2.10 8.87
N SER A 298 -24.74 -3.42 8.77
CA SER A 298 -25.30 -4.26 9.86
C SER A 298 -24.93 -5.73 9.70
N GLY A 299 -25.16 -6.52 10.75
CA GLY A 299 -25.12 -7.99 10.72
C GLY A 299 -23.74 -8.60 10.62
N VAL A 300 -22.68 -7.85 10.93
CA VAL A 300 -21.30 -8.34 11.11
C VAL A 300 -20.85 -8.07 12.55
N PRO A 301 -19.98 -8.90 13.15
CA PRO A 301 -19.57 -8.76 14.55
C PRO A 301 -18.99 -7.38 14.89
N LEU A 302 -18.25 -6.79 13.95
CA LEU A 302 -17.63 -5.47 14.12
C LEU A 302 -18.67 -4.38 14.46
N ARG A 303 -19.92 -4.48 13.95
CA ARG A 303 -20.99 -3.49 14.22
C ARG A 303 -21.41 -3.43 15.69
N SER A 304 -20.99 -4.36 16.52
CA SER A 304 -21.18 -4.28 17.97
C SER A 304 -20.21 -3.30 18.64
N ALA A 305 -19.01 -3.13 18.10
CA ALA A 305 -17.97 -2.22 18.61
C ALA A 305 -17.91 -0.90 17.84
N VAL A 306 -18.07 -0.96 16.51
CA VAL A 306 -18.09 0.17 15.59
C VAL A 306 -19.47 0.22 14.94
N PRO A 307 -20.43 1.02 15.45
CA PRO A 307 -21.83 0.96 15.03
C PRO A 307 -22.06 1.33 13.56
N THR A 308 -21.21 2.19 13.01
CA THR A 308 -21.36 2.72 11.64
C THR A 308 -20.58 1.87 10.64
N GLY A 309 -21.23 1.44 9.55
CA GLY A 309 -20.59 0.84 8.38
C GLY A 309 -19.91 1.88 7.50
N ALA A 310 -19.47 1.45 6.32
CA ALA A 310 -18.91 2.36 5.35
C ALA A 310 -19.96 3.27 4.70
N PHE A 311 -19.46 4.30 4.06
CA PHE A 311 -20.22 5.19 3.18
C PHE A 311 -19.68 5.07 1.74
N GLY A 312 -20.51 5.39 0.77
CA GLY A 312 -20.08 5.78 -0.57
C GLY A 312 -20.30 7.28 -0.76
N PHE A 313 -19.68 7.87 -1.77
CA PHE A 313 -19.91 9.28 -2.11
C PHE A 313 -20.46 9.39 -3.52
N ILE A 314 -21.58 10.10 -3.67
CA ILE A 314 -22.23 10.34 -4.95
C ILE A 314 -23.08 11.61 -4.90
N ALA A 315 -23.16 12.33 -6.01
CA ALA A 315 -23.95 13.58 -6.12
C ALA A 315 -23.65 14.59 -4.99
N GLY A 316 -22.38 14.69 -4.59
CA GLY A 316 -21.92 15.64 -3.57
C GLY A 316 -22.23 15.25 -2.12
N ARG A 317 -22.62 14.00 -1.85
CA ARG A 317 -22.98 13.53 -0.51
C ARG A 317 -22.46 12.14 -0.21
N GLN A 318 -22.13 11.92 1.04
CA GLN A 318 -21.92 10.58 1.60
C GLN A 318 -23.28 9.88 1.78
N VAL A 319 -23.34 8.59 1.38
CA VAL A 319 -24.51 7.72 1.49
C VAL A 319 -24.11 6.42 2.20
N PRO A 320 -24.85 5.97 3.22
CA PRO A 320 -24.42 4.85 4.05
C PRO A 320 -24.64 3.51 3.35
N VAL A 321 -23.74 2.55 3.60
CA VAL A 321 -23.98 1.14 3.32
C VAL A 321 -25.06 0.60 4.22
N VAL A 322 -26.06 -0.09 3.68
CA VAL A 322 -27.16 -0.71 4.43
C VAL A 322 -27.20 -2.22 4.24
N GLY A 323 -27.43 -2.95 5.31
CA GLY A 323 -27.39 -4.40 5.31
C GLY A 323 -25.99 -4.98 5.17
N ARG A 324 -25.90 -6.25 4.74
CA ARG A 324 -24.63 -6.95 4.54
C ARG A 324 -24.11 -6.78 3.12
N ILE A 325 -22.81 -6.49 3.00
CA ILE A 325 -22.09 -6.59 1.74
C ILE A 325 -22.04 -8.05 1.31
N THR A 326 -22.32 -8.31 0.04
CA THR A 326 -22.31 -9.64 -0.56
C THR A 326 -21.00 -9.88 -1.34
N MET A 327 -20.90 -11.00 -2.03
CA MET A 327 -19.72 -11.29 -2.84
C MET A 327 -19.47 -10.24 -3.92
N ASP A 328 -20.55 -9.78 -4.59
CA ASP A 328 -20.49 -8.97 -5.80
C ASP A 328 -21.28 -7.66 -5.72
N LEU A 329 -22.08 -7.45 -4.65
CA LEU A 329 -22.99 -6.31 -4.58
C LEU A 329 -22.99 -5.66 -3.20
N THR A 330 -23.06 -4.34 -3.20
CA THR A 330 -23.24 -3.48 -2.02
C THR A 330 -24.47 -2.60 -2.21
N ILE A 331 -25.20 -2.36 -1.13
CA ILE A 331 -26.44 -1.57 -1.14
C ILE A 331 -26.19 -0.30 -0.32
N PHE A 332 -26.53 0.84 -0.95
CA PHE A 332 -26.41 2.17 -0.31
C PHE A 332 -27.82 2.79 -0.16
N ASP A 333 -28.07 3.44 0.98
CA ASP A 333 -29.28 4.24 1.18
C ASP A 333 -29.08 5.64 0.56
N VAL A 334 -29.81 5.89 -0.53
CA VAL A 334 -29.78 7.15 -1.30
C VAL A 334 -31.08 7.94 -1.17
N THR A 335 -31.87 7.66 -0.13
CA THR A 335 -33.21 8.25 0.10
C THR A 335 -33.16 9.78 0.13
N ASP A 336 -32.11 10.33 0.76
CA ASP A 336 -32.00 11.78 0.97
C ASP A 336 -31.40 12.56 -0.21
N LEU A 337 -31.05 11.85 -1.30
CA LEU A 337 -30.65 12.50 -2.55
C LEU A 337 -31.88 12.93 -3.35
N PRO A 338 -31.83 14.05 -4.11
CA PRO A 338 -32.89 14.40 -5.06
C PRO A 338 -33.18 13.25 -6.02
N LYS A 339 -34.47 13.05 -6.39
CA LYS A 339 -34.89 11.89 -7.21
C LYS A 339 -34.14 11.74 -8.53
N ASN A 340 -33.78 12.88 -9.14
CA ASN A 340 -33.12 12.91 -10.44
C ASN A 340 -31.59 13.12 -10.35
N ALA A 341 -31.03 13.11 -9.13
CA ALA A 341 -29.60 13.34 -8.93
C ALA A 341 -28.72 12.17 -9.34
N ILE A 342 -29.30 10.96 -9.36
CA ILE A 342 -28.61 9.73 -9.72
C ILE A 342 -29.52 8.78 -10.53
N ARG A 343 -28.89 7.93 -11.35
CA ARG A 343 -29.54 6.90 -12.15
C ARG A 343 -28.73 5.61 -12.19
N SER A 344 -29.31 4.50 -12.63
CA SER A 344 -28.57 3.30 -12.96
C SER A 344 -27.56 3.61 -14.06
N GLY A 345 -26.32 3.11 -13.91
CA GLY A 345 -25.18 3.41 -14.78
C GLY A 345 -24.23 4.47 -14.21
N ASP A 346 -24.66 5.31 -13.26
CA ASP A 346 -23.77 6.24 -12.58
C ASP A 346 -22.80 5.49 -11.63
N TYR A 347 -21.73 6.16 -11.23
CA TYR A 347 -20.71 5.59 -10.33
C TYR A 347 -20.80 6.20 -8.93
N ILE A 348 -20.55 5.35 -7.95
CA ILE A 348 -20.40 5.73 -6.55
C ILE A 348 -18.94 5.55 -6.14
N GLU A 349 -18.32 6.60 -5.61
CA GLU A 349 -16.98 6.53 -5.05
C GLU A 349 -17.02 5.72 -3.74
N LEU A 350 -16.13 4.75 -3.64
CA LEU A 350 -15.96 3.89 -2.48
C LEU A 350 -14.92 4.46 -1.50
N PHE A 351 -13.81 4.93 -2.06
CA PHE A 351 -12.77 5.73 -1.41
C PHE A 351 -11.98 6.47 -2.50
N GLY A 352 -11.38 7.62 -2.12
CA GLY A 352 -10.65 8.48 -3.03
C GLY A 352 -10.55 9.91 -2.52
N HIS A 353 -10.93 10.85 -3.36
CA HIS A 353 -10.86 12.27 -3.03
C HIS A 353 -11.91 12.73 -2.01
N ASN A 354 -13.08 12.08 -1.97
CA ASN A 354 -14.21 12.51 -1.12
C ASN A 354 -14.38 11.64 0.14
N ILE A 355 -13.85 10.42 0.13
CA ILE A 355 -13.81 9.52 1.29
C ILE A 355 -12.37 9.00 1.41
N ALA A 356 -11.69 9.36 2.48
CA ALA A 356 -10.31 8.95 2.67
C ALA A 356 -10.18 7.41 2.78
N LEU A 357 -9.12 6.86 2.20
CA LEU A 357 -8.77 5.43 2.28
C LEU A 357 -8.79 4.93 3.73
N ASP A 358 -8.20 5.70 4.65
CA ASP A 358 -8.06 5.32 6.05
C ASP A 358 -9.40 5.42 6.82
N GLU A 359 -10.33 6.29 6.39
CA GLU A 359 -11.69 6.33 6.93
C GLU A 359 -12.44 5.03 6.63
N VAL A 360 -12.34 4.55 5.38
CA VAL A 360 -12.94 3.28 4.97
C VAL A 360 -12.27 2.11 5.67
N ALA A 361 -10.94 2.12 5.78
CA ALA A 361 -10.20 1.09 6.51
C ALA A 361 -10.63 1.00 7.98
N ALA A 362 -10.76 2.13 8.66
CA ALA A 362 -11.24 2.20 10.05
C ALA A 362 -12.66 1.65 10.19
N ALA A 363 -13.58 1.95 9.25
CA ALA A 363 -14.92 1.39 9.23
C ALA A 363 -14.94 -0.15 9.07
N ALA A 364 -13.91 -0.73 8.44
CA ALA A 364 -13.71 -2.17 8.33
C ALA A 364 -12.97 -2.79 9.54
N GLY A 365 -12.42 -1.95 10.44
CA GLY A 365 -11.59 -2.39 11.56
C GLY A 365 -10.19 -2.83 11.12
N THR A 366 -9.66 -2.22 10.07
CA THR A 366 -8.35 -2.51 9.50
C THR A 366 -7.60 -1.21 9.15
N ILE A 367 -6.57 -1.30 8.31
CA ILE A 367 -5.70 -0.21 7.89
C ILE A 367 -5.69 -0.06 6.36
N GLY A 368 -5.35 1.13 5.86
CA GLY A 368 -5.33 1.44 4.43
C GLY A 368 -4.48 0.47 3.59
N TYR A 369 -3.41 -0.09 4.16
CA TYR A 369 -2.58 -1.12 3.52
C TYR A 369 -3.39 -2.35 3.06
N GLU A 370 -4.24 -2.89 3.94
CA GLU A 370 -5.04 -4.07 3.64
C GLU A 370 -6.10 -3.76 2.59
N LEU A 371 -6.73 -2.59 2.64
CA LEU A 371 -7.69 -2.17 1.60
C LEU A 371 -7.04 -2.12 0.23
N LEU A 372 -5.89 -1.46 0.08
CA LEU A 372 -5.20 -1.34 -1.20
C LEU A 372 -4.77 -2.71 -1.74
N THR A 373 -4.11 -3.52 -0.91
CA THR A 373 -3.59 -4.83 -1.32
C THR A 373 -4.69 -5.89 -1.51
N SER A 374 -5.93 -5.60 -1.09
CA SER A 374 -7.09 -6.48 -1.29
C SER A 374 -7.87 -6.20 -2.57
N LEU A 375 -7.54 -5.14 -3.33
CA LEU A 375 -8.24 -4.80 -4.56
C LEU A 375 -8.18 -5.94 -5.57
N GLY A 376 -9.38 -6.36 -6.04
CA GLY A 376 -9.53 -7.49 -6.95
C GLY A 376 -9.19 -7.13 -8.41
N LEU A 377 -9.07 -8.17 -9.24
CA LEU A 377 -8.76 -8.05 -10.67
C LEU A 377 -9.94 -7.57 -11.52
N ARG A 378 -11.14 -7.36 -10.94
CA ARG A 378 -12.33 -6.89 -11.68
C ARG A 378 -12.37 -5.37 -11.84
N TYR A 379 -11.48 -4.62 -11.20
CA TYR A 379 -11.33 -3.19 -11.47
C TYR A 379 -10.67 -2.97 -12.83
N GLU A 380 -11.33 -2.21 -13.70
CA GLU A 380 -10.66 -1.60 -14.84
C GLU A 380 -9.80 -0.46 -14.32
N ARG A 381 -8.53 -0.45 -14.66
CA ARG A 381 -7.53 0.47 -14.11
C ARG A 381 -7.16 1.53 -15.12
N ARG A 382 -7.04 2.76 -14.65
CA ARG A 382 -6.53 3.88 -15.43
C ARG A 382 -5.51 4.65 -14.60
N CYS A 383 -4.30 4.77 -15.12
CA CYS A 383 -3.28 5.67 -14.59
C CYS A 383 -3.44 7.04 -15.25
N LEU A 384 -3.47 8.10 -14.45
CA LEU A 384 -3.49 9.48 -14.93
C LEU A 384 -2.08 10.05 -14.80
N GLY A 385 -1.52 10.56 -15.92
CA GLY A 385 -0.27 11.32 -15.95
C GLY A 385 -0.49 12.81 -15.66
N GLU A 386 0.62 13.60 -15.67
CA GLU A 386 0.56 15.05 -15.40
C GLU A 386 -0.33 15.83 -16.40
N ASP A 387 -0.47 15.35 -17.63
CA ASP A 387 -1.21 16.01 -18.71
C ASP A 387 -2.73 15.71 -18.73
N GLU A 388 -3.23 14.84 -17.81
CA GLU A 388 -4.61 14.34 -17.82
C GLU A 388 -5.43 14.73 -16.58
N ILE A 389 -4.89 15.60 -15.72
CA ILE A 389 -5.54 16.04 -14.45
C ILE A 389 -6.16 17.42 -14.59
#